data_001d88f5e0c57ce524aaea0cbdc93083
#
_entry.id   001d88f5e0c57ce524aaea0cbdc93083
#
_cell.length_a   1.000
_cell.length_b   1.000
_cell.length_c   1.000
_cell.angle_alpha   90.00
_cell.angle_beta   90.00
_cell.angle_gamma   90.00
#
_symmetry.space_group_name_H-M   'P 1'
#
loop_
_entity.id
_entity.type
_entity.pdbx_description
1 polymer ?
#
loop_
_entity_poly.entity_id
_entity_poly.type
_entity_poly.pdbx_seq_one_letter_code
_entity_poly.pdbx_strand_id
1 'polypeptide(L)'
;IDEPDGYSTISPEKRRRYFELFRETGVQTVFTGHLHDNAETSYDNIGMITTSAVGRPLGDAPSGVRIIVIKDRTIIHRYYPLDEIPDARTGLIQALR
;
A
#
# COMPACT_ATOMS: atom_id res chain seq x y z
N ILE A 1 -10.06 4.69 -7.68
CA ILE A 1 -9.86 5.88 -8.51
C ILE A 1 -11.17 6.54 -8.90
N ASP A 2 -12.25 5.81 -8.92
CA ASP A 2 -13.58 6.31 -9.29
C ASP A 2 -14.41 6.81 -8.10
N GLU A 3 -13.82 6.85 -6.91
CA GLU A 3 -14.50 7.37 -5.74
C GLU A 3 -14.80 8.87 -5.88
N PRO A 4 -15.95 9.32 -5.39
CA PRO A 4 -16.24 10.75 -5.40
C PRO A 4 -15.30 11.54 -4.49
N ASP A 5 -15.19 12.83 -4.74
CA ASP A 5 -14.41 13.72 -3.89
C ASP A 5 -14.93 13.72 -2.46
N GLY A 6 -14.02 13.75 -1.48
CA GLY A 6 -14.38 13.74 -0.08
C GLY A 6 -13.16 13.89 0.83
N TYR A 7 -13.40 13.82 2.13
CA TYR A 7 -12.37 14.02 3.15
C TYR A 7 -11.19 13.04 3.00
N SER A 8 -11.45 11.79 2.67
CA SER A 8 -10.43 10.74 2.59
C SER A 8 -9.90 10.53 1.17
N THR A 9 -10.32 11.33 0.21
CA THR A 9 -9.95 11.12 -1.19
C THR A 9 -9.38 12.39 -1.82
N ILE A 10 -8.51 12.20 -2.80
CA ILE A 10 -8.03 13.27 -3.64
C ILE A 10 -9.09 13.55 -4.70
N SER A 11 -9.27 14.81 -5.11
CA SER A 11 -10.27 15.16 -6.12
C SER A 11 -10.06 14.35 -7.41
N PRO A 12 -11.15 13.98 -8.12
CA PRO A 12 -11.03 13.16 -9.34
C PRO A 12 -10.10 13.75 -10.39
N GLU A 13 -10.11 15.06 -10.56
CA GLU A 13 -9.24 15.74 -11.52
C GLU A 13 -7.76 15.55 -11.16
N LYS A 14 -7.40 15.75 -9.89
CA LYS A 14 -6.03 15.55 -9.41
C LYS A 14 -5.61 14.09 -9.52
N ARG A 15 -6.50 13.15 -9.23
CA ARG A 15 -6.22 11.72 -9.35
C ARG A 15 -5.84 11.34 -10.78
N ARG A 16 -6.59 11.83 -11.77
CA ARG A 16 -6.28 11.57 -13.18
C ARG A 16 -4.91 12.09 -13.56
N ARG A 17 -4.56 13.30 -13.14
CA ARG A 17 -3.26 13.90 -13.41
C ARG A 17 -2.12 13.11 -12.78
N TYR A 18 -2.28 12.67 -11.54
CA TYR A 18 -1.29 11.83 -10.87
C TYR A 18 -1.12 10.49 -11.58
N PHE A 19 -2.20 9.85 -11.99
CA PHE A 19 -2.13 8.58 -12.70
C PHE A 19 -1.49 8.69 -14.07
N GLU A 20 -1.74 9.77 -14.79
CA GLU A 20 -1.04 10.04 -16.05
C GLU A 20 0.46 10.15 -15.80
N LEU A 21 0.87 10.89 -14.79
CA LEU A 21 2.28 11.02 -14.41
C LEU A 21 2.89 9.69 -14.00
N PHE A 22 2.19 8.89 -13.19
CA PHE A 22 2.66 7.57 -12.78
C PHE A 22 2.87 6.66 -13.98
N ARG A 23 1.94 6.68 -14.93
CA ARG A 23 2.04 5.89 -16.14
C ARG A 23 3.24 6.31 -17.00
N GLU A 24 3.43 7.60 -17.18
CA GLU A 24 4.54 8.14 -17.95
C GLU A 24 5.91 7.85 -17.32
N THR A 25 5.98 7.81 -16.01
CA THR A 25 7.25 7.63 -15.29
C THR A 25 7.52 6.19 -14.85
N GLY A 26 6.63 5.26 -15.15
CA GLY A 26 6.85 3.84 -14.86
C GLY A 26 6.60 3.43 -13.42
N VAL A 27 5.76 4.15 -12.70
CA VAL A 27 5.38 3.76 -11.32
C VAL A 27 4.60 2.45 -11.37
N GLN A 28 5.02 1.47 -10.58
CA GLN A 28 4.40 0.14 -10.51
C GLN A 28 3.38 0.02 -9.38
N THR A 29 3.62 0.68 -8.27
CA THR A 29 2.81 0.52 -7.06
C THR A 29 2.74 1.84 -6.30
N VAL A 30 1.57 2.15 -5.78
CA VAL A 30 1.34 3.32 -4.92
C VAL A 30 0.90 2.81 -3.55
N PHE A 31 1.62 3.19 -2.52
CA PHE A 31 1.29 2.85 -1.13
C PHE A 31 0.64 4.06 -0.47
N THR A 32 -0.46 3.82 0.21
CA THR A 32 -1.23 4.87 0.88
C THR A 32 -1.62 4.45 2.30
N GLY A 33 -2.11 5.39 3.06
CA GLY A 33 -2.63 5.16 4.41
C GLY A 33 -3.90 5.94 4.67
N HIS A 34 -4.06 6.46 5.87
CA HIS A 34 -5.14 7.33 6.32
C HIS A 34 -6.47 6.63 6.63
N LEU A 35 -6.88 5.64 5.86
CA LEU A 35 -8.17 4.98 6.05
C LEU A 35 -8.23 4.05 7.27
N HIS A 36 -7.09 3.72 7.87
CA HIS A 36 -6.98 2.79 9.01
C HIS A 36 -7.56 1.41 8.70
N ASP A 37 -7.44 0.97 7.47
CA ASP A 37 -7.86 -0.34 7.01
C ASP A 37 -6.93 -0.80 5.88
N ASN A 38 -6.88 -2.10 5.64
CA ASN A 38 -6.14 -2.65 4.52
C ASN A 38 -7.04 -2.74 3.30
N ALA A 39 -6.53 -2.25 2.18
CA ALA A 39 -7.21 -2.36 0.89
C ALA A 39 -6.17 -2.56 -0.20
N GLU A 40 -6.51 -3.36 -1.20
CA GLU A 40 -5.62 -3.66 -2.30
C GLU A 40 -6.41 -3.72 -3.59
N THR A 41 -5.96 -2.95 -4.57
CA THR A 41 -6.59 -2.90 -5.89
C THR A 41 -5.54 -2.54 -6.94
N SER A 42 -5.93 -2.49 -8.19
CA SER A 42 -5.06 -2.01 -9.26
C SER A 42 -5.85 -1.16 -10.24
N TYR A 43 -5.16 -0.24 -10.86
CA TYR A 43 -5.70 0.59 -11.92
C TYR A 43 -4.62 0.76 -12.98
N ASP A 44 -4.96 0.40 -14.21
CA ASP A 44 -4.05 0.56 -15.35
C ASP A 44 -2.69 -0.11 -15.12
N ASN A 45 -2.71 -1.31 -14.53
CA ASN A 45 -1.53 -2.08 -14.12
C ASN A 45 -0.68 -1.44 -13.01
N ILE A 46 -1.17 -0.38 -12.37
CA ILE A 46 -0.54 0.21 -11.20
C ILE A 46 -1.22 -0.35 -9.96
N GLY A 47 -0.47 -1.04 -9.11
CA GLY A 47 -0.98 -1.55 -7.85
C GLY A 47 -1.23 -0.43 -6.85
N MET A 48 -2.35 -0.50 -6.16
CA MET A 48 -2.72 0.48 -5.14
C MET A 48 -2.93 -0.24 -3.82
N ILE A 49 -2.06 0.02 -2.87
CA ILE A 49 -2.01 -0.68 -1.59
C ILE A 49 -2.24 0.32 -0.47
N THR A 50 -3.35 0.18 0.23
CA THR A 50 -3.62 0.97 1.43
C THR A 50 -3.30 0.13 2.65
N THR A 51 -2.56 0.69 3.59
CA THR A 51 -2.13 -0.01 4.81
C THR A 51 -2.89 0.53 6.01
N SER A 52 -3.33 -0.39 6.87
CA SER A 52 -4.03 -0.07 8.10
C SER A 52 -3.11 0.58 9.12
N ALA A 53 -3.69 1.04 10.23
CA ALA A 53 -2.98 1.75 11.27
C ALA A 53 -2.29 0.79 12.26
N VAL A 54 -1.13 1.22 12.76
CA VAL A 54 -0.47 0.52 13.88
C VAL A 54 -1.30 0.65 15.15
N GLY A 55 -1.84 1.84 15.40
CA GLY A 55 -2.46 2.13 16.68
C GLY A 55 -3.98 2.04 16.73
N ARG A 56 -4.67 2.22 15.63
CA ARG A 56 -6.14 2.32 15.65
C ARG A 56 -6.77 1.90 14.32
N PRO A 57 -6.81 0.59 14.03
CA PRO A 57 -7.53 0.11 12.87
C PRO A 57 -9.03 0.43 12.96
N LEU A 58 -9.65 0.74 11.83
CA LEU A 58 -11.09 1.01 11.74
C LEU A 58 -11.83 -0.09 10.98
N GLY A 59 -11.11 -0.98 10.30
CA GLY A 59 -11.67 -2.13 9.63
C GLY A 59 -11.37 -3.43 10.37
N ASP A 60 -11.39 -4.54 9.64
CA ASP A 60 -11.17 -5.86 10.21
C ASP A 60 -9.69 -6.23 10.41
N ALA A 61 -8.78 -5.43 9.87
CA ALA A 61 -7.36 -5.71 10.01
C ALA A 61 -6.89 -5.45 11.43
N PRO A 62 -6.07 -6.33 12.01
CA PRO A 62 -5.44 -6.06 13.32
C PRO A 62 -4.43 -4.92 13.21
N SER A 63 -4.04 -4.35 14.35
CA SER A 63 -2.92 -3.41 14.40
C SER A 63 -1.66 -4.07 13.85
N GLY A 64 -0.95 -3.39 12.97
CA GLY A 64 0.20 -3.99 12.32
C GLY A 64 1.00 -3.03 11.47
N VAL A 65 1.94 -3.59 10.74
CA VAL A 65 2.80 -2.84 9.81
C VAL A 65 2.92 -3.59 8.49
N ARG A 66 3.16 -2.86 7.44
CA ARG A 66 3.49 -3.47 6.14
C ARG A 66 4.99 -3.38 5.91
N ILE A 67 5.60 -4.51 5.64
CA ILE A 67 7.01 -4.57 5.27
C ILE A 67 7.08 -4.64 3.75
N ILE A 68 7.86 -3.74 3.18
CA ILE A 68 8.04 -3.63 1.73
C ILE A 68 9.50 -3.89 1.42
N VAL A 69 9.76 -4.81 0.51
CA VAL A 69 11.12 -5.13 0.06
C VAL A 69 11.20 -4.87 -1.44
N ILE A 70 12.17 -4.08 -1.84
CA ILE A 70 12.39 -3.74 -3.25
C ILE A 70 13.74 -4.31 -3.66
N LYS A 71 13.74 -5.14 -4.69
CA LYS A 71 14.95 -5.75 -5.23
C LYS A 71 14.81 -5.93 -6.74
N ASP A 72 15.77 -5.40 -7.49
CA ASP A 72 15.83 -5.54 -8.95
C ASP A 72 14.50 -5.20 -9.65
N ARG A 73 13.89 -4.08 -9.28
CA ARG A 73 12.58 -3.62 -9.77
C ARG A 73 11.40 -4.51 -9.36
N THR A 74 11.62 -5.48 -8.50
CA THR A 74 10.56 -6.29 -7.92
C THR A 74 10.17 -5.72 -6.57
N ILE A 75 8.87 -5.55 -6.36
CA ILE A 75 8.30 -5.05 -5.10
C ILE A 75 7.55 -6.21 -4.46
N ILE A 76 7.98 -6.59 -3.26
CA ILE A 76 7.32 -7.61 -2.44
C ILE A 76 6.86 -6.92 -1.17
N HIS A 77 5.62 -7.15 -0.78
CA HIS A 77 5.10 -6.55 0.45
C HIS A 77 4.17 -7.51 1.17
N ARG A 78 4.11 -7.35 2.47
CA ARG A 78 3.21 -8.13 3.31
C ARG A 78 2.84 -7.35 4.55
N TYR A 79 1.57 -7.44 4.94
CA TYR A 79 1.09 -6.87 6.20
C TYR A 79 1.28 -7.87 7.32
N TYR A 80 1.88 -7.41 8.43
CA TYR A 80 2.10 -8.24 9.61
C TYR A 80 1.39 -7.64 10.82
N PRO A 81 0.51 -8.39 11.48
CA PRO A 81 0.04 -8.00 12.81
C PRO A 81 1.22 -7.81 13.76
N LEU A 82 1.06 -6.97 14.78
CA LEU A 82 2.16 -6.62 15.67
C LEU A 82 2.82 -7.82 16.35
N ASP A 83 2.05 -8.87 16.63
CA ASP A 83 2.56 -10.10 17.25
C ASP A 83 3.18 -11.10 16.27
N GLU A 84 3.12 -10.80 14.98
CA GLU A 84 3.65 -11.67 13.91
C GLU A 84 4.77 -11.04 13.10
N ILE A 85 5.31 -9.91 13.57
CA ILE A 85 6.40 -9.25 12.87
C ILE A 85 7.64 -10.15 12.91
N PRO A 86 8.23 -10.50 11.74
CA PRO A 86 9.38 -11.38 11.72
C PRO A 86 10.62 -10.70 12.34
N ASP A 87 11.50 -11.53 12.92
CA ASP A 87 12.77 -11.05 13.42
C ASP A 87 13.62 -10.52 12.27
N ALA A 88 14.08 -9.34 12.49
CA ALA A 88 14.84 -8.46 11.60
C ALA A 88 15.34 -9.08 10.28
N ARG A 89 16.55 -9.63 10.30
CA ARG A 89 17.21 -10.09 9.07
C ARG A 89 16.63 -11.36 8.51
N THR A 90 16.39 -12.35 9.35
CA THR A 90 15.94 -13.67 8.91
C THR A 90 14.55 -13.58 8.26
N GLY A 91 13.65 -12.82 8.88
CA GLY A 91 12.31 -12.62 8.33
C GLY A 91 12.32 -11.92 6.99
N LEU A 92 13.15 -10.89 6.82
CA LEU A 92 13.29 -10.17 5.55
C LEU A 92 13.85 -11.07 4.44
N ILE A 93 14.82 -11.92 4.78
CA ILE A 93 15.38 -12.88 3.81
C ILE A 93 14.31 -13.88 3.36
N GLN A 94 13.50 -14.36 4.28
CA GLN A 94 12.38 -15.26 3.94
C GLN A 94 11.32 -14.57 3.08
N ALA A 95 11.04 -13.31 3.32
CA ALA A 95 10.10 -12.53 2.50
C ALA A 95 10.59 -12.32 1.07
N LEU A 96 11.90 -12.42 0.83
CA LEU A 96 12.50 -12.34 -0.50
C LEU A 96 12.39 -13.65 -1.30
N ARG A 97 12.00 -14.71 -0.66
CA ARG A 97 11.85 -16.02 -1.26
C ARG A 97 10.38 -16.32 -1.55
#